data_c1406d42253a912f9a9b3ef7f76ce7c4
#
_entry.id   c1406d42253a912f9a9b3ef7f76ce7c4
#
_cell.length_a   1.000
_cell.length_b   1.000
_cell.length_c   1.000
_cell.angle_alpha   90.00
_cell.angle_beta   90.00
_cell.angle_gamma   90.00
#
_symmetry.space_group_name_H-M   'P 1'
#
loop_
_entity.id
_entity.type
_entity.pdbx_description
1 polymer ?
#
loop_
_entity_poly.entity_id
_entity_poly.type
_entity_poly.pdbx_seq_one_letter_code
_entity_poly.pdbx_strand_id
1 'polypeptide(L)'
;MKITILGCGTSSGVPALGCDCAVCRSDDPRNHRRRVSIMVEHGGTRLIVDTSPDLRAQLLDAKVSHIDGVLYSHAHADHVHGIDDLRSVNFNMRREIDVWGSEPTMDIVQERFGYAFCPMKGDIWSRPNLTPHCFQHGEMVQIGDIPV
;
A
#
# COMPACT_ATOMS: atom_id res chain seq x y z
N MET A 1 -15.72 8.64 8.76
CA MET A 1 -14.38 8.30 8.25
C MET A 1 -13.53 7.76 9.39
N LYS A 2 -12.80 6.66 9.17
CA LYS A 2 -11.87 6.06 10.12
C LYS A 2 -10.50 5.95 9.47
N ILE A 3 -9.45 6.36 10.19
CA ILE A 3 -8.07 6.22 9.74
C ILE A 3 -7.36 5.24 10.69
N THR A 4 -6.74 4.21 10.13
CA THR A 4 -5.93 3.23 10.86
C THR A 4 -4.48 3.36 10.43
N ILE A 5 -3.58 3.64 11.37
CA ILE A 5 -2.13 3.66 11.11
C ILE A 5 -1.65 2.21 11.07
N LEU A 6 -1.22 1.75 9.90
CA LEU A 6 -0.69 0.39 9.68
C LEU A 6 0.81 0.32 9.99
N GLY A 7 1.51 1.44 9.83
CA GLY A 7 2.90 1.63 10.18
C GLY A 7 3.27 3.09 10.24
N CYS A 8 4.17 3.44 11.14
CA CYS A 8 4.65 4.82 11.36
C CYS A 8 6.18 4.90 11.55
N GLY A 9 6.89 3.86 11.17
CA GLY A 9 8.35 3.85 11.17
C GLY A 9 8.94 4.64 10.00
N THR A 10 10.23 4.87 10.06
CA THR A 10 11.01 5.45 8.97
C THR A 10 11.16 4.46 7.80
N SER A 11 11.86 4.86 6.75
CA SER A 11 12.17 3.99 5.60
C SER A 11 12.88 2.68 5.96
N SER A 12 13.65 2.67 7.07
CA SER A 12 14.31 1.45 7.59
C SER A 12 13.43 0.65 8.56
N GLY A 13 12.31 1.18 9.01
CA GLY A 13 11.55 0.64 10.14
C GLY A 13 12.26 0.84 11.48
N VAL A 14 11.65 0.37 12.58
CA VAL A 14 12.26 0.31 13.91
C VAL A 14 11.96 -1.07 14.51
N PRO A 15 12.98 -1.85 14.94
CA PRO A 15 14.42 -1.54 14.88
C PRO A 15 14.97 -1.48 13.45
N ALA A 16 15.96 -0.65 13.23
CA ALA A 16 16.67 -0.58 11.96
C ALA A 16 17.83 -1.60 11.94
N LEU A 17 18.09 -2.17 10.76
CA LEU A 17 19.15 -3.16 10.59
C LEU A 17 20.53 -2.57 10.99
N GLY A 18 21.23 -3.29 11.88
CA GLY A 18 22.55 -2.90 12.36
C GLY A 18 22.57 -1.70 13.33
N CYS A 19 21.42 -1.24 13.81
CA CYS A 19 21.33 -0.12 14.75
C CYS A 19 21.31 -0.61 16.21
N ASP A 20 22.28 -0.16 17.00
CA ASP A 20 22.45 -0.53 18.41
C ASP A 20 21.96 0.56 19.39
N CYS A 21 21.20 1.54 18.93
CA CYS A 21 20.67 2.58 19.83
C CYS A 21 19.65 2.02 20.82
N ALA A 22 19.40 2.74 21.90
CA ALA A 22 18.51 2.31 22.98
C ALA A 22 17.10 1.97 22.50
N VAL A 23 16.58 2.66 21.46
CA VAL A 23 15.25 2.39 20.89
C VAL A 23 15.26 1.10 20.09
N CYS A 24 16.25 0.87 19.22
CA CYS A 24 16.34 -0.34 18.40
C CYS A 24 16.63 -1.61 19.21
N ARG A 25 17.23 -1.46 20.38
CA ARG A 25 17.53 -2.56 21.33
C ARG A 25 16.43 -2.77 22.38
N SER A 26 15.38 -1.99 22.33
CA SER A 26 14.30 -2.05 23.31
C SER A 26 13.37 -3.23 23.05
N ASP A 27 13.00 -3.95 24.09
CA ASP A 27 11.96 -4.99 24.06
C ASP A 27 10.53 -4.41 24.16
N ASP A 28 10.39 -3.09 24.31
CA ASP A 28 9.08 -2.43 24.31
C ASP A 28 8.45 -2.49 22.92
N PRO A 29 7.28 -3.15 22.75
CA PRO A 29 6.62 -3.29 21.44
C PRO A 29 6.25 -1.94 20.80
N ARG A 30 6.15 -0.85 21.58
CA ARG A 30 5.93 0.49 21.04
C ARG A 30 7.13 1.03 20.28
N ASN A 31 8.31 0.45 20.46
CA ASN A 31 9.53 0.75 19.71
C ASN A 31 9.68 -0.14 18.46
N HIS A 32 8.73 -1.05 18.19
CA HIS A 32 8.71 -1.84 16.97
C HIS A 32 7.73 -1.23 16.00
N ARG A 33 8.24 -0.47 15.01
CA ARG A 33 7.42 0.30 14.07
C ARG A 33 7.71 -0.14 12.64
N ARG A 34 6.69 -0.66 11.98
CA ARG A 34 6.72 -0.96 10.56
C ARG A 34 6.82 0.33 9.75
N ARG A 35 7.30 0.21 8.51
CA ARG A 35 7.36 1.32 7.56
C ARG A 35 5.98 1.88 7.30
N VAL A 36 5.94 3.14 6.87
CA VAL A 36 4.71 3.91 6.80
C VAL A 36 3.67 3.27 5.87
N SER A 37 2.45 3.22 6.34
CA SER A 37 1.23 2.96 5.58
C SER A 37 0.04 3.32 6.45
N ILE A 38 -1.04 3.78 5.84
CA ILE A 38 -2.31 4.01 6.52
C ILE A 38 -3.46 3.37 5.73
N MET A 39 -4.52 3.05 6.44
CA MET A 39 -5.79 2.63 5.86
C MET A 39 -6.87 3.64 6.20
N VAL A 40 -7.61 4.08 5.19
CA VAL A 40 -8.76 4.97 5.33
C VAL A 40 -10.02 4.19 5.00
N GLU A 41 -11.02 4.27 5.89
CA GLU A 41 -12.33 3.62 5.74
C GLU A 41 -13.43 4.68 5.82
N HIS A 42 -14.30 4.73 4.82
CA HIS A 42 -15.48 5.61 4.81
C HIS A 42 -16.57 4.99 3.91
N GLY A 43 -17.84 5.08 4.38
CA GLY A 43 -18.94 4.42 3.69
C GLY A 43 -18.70 2.91 3.63
N GLY A 44 -18.65 2.35 2.44
CA GLY A 44 -18.27 0.95 2.18
C GLY A 44 -16.85 0.82 1.65
N THR A 45 -16.12 1.93 1.47
CA THR A 45 -14.83 1.99 0.78
C THR A 45 -13.65 1.88 1.75
N ARG A 46 -12.64 1.12 1.34
CA ARG A 46 -11.36 0.96 2.04
C ARG A 46 -10.21 1.27 1.10
N LEU A 47 -9.46 2.32 1.45
CA LEU A 47 -8.29 2.80 0.71
C LEU A 47 -7.03 2.56 1.52
N ILE A 48 -6.00 2.02 0.90
CA ILE A 48 -4.64 1.94 1.46
C ILE A 48 -3.81 3.07 0.88
N VAL A 49 -3.12 3.81 1.72
CA VAL A 49 -2.10 4.77 1.28
C VAL A 49 -0.73 4.14 1.52
N ASP A 50 -0.01 3.94 0.43
CA ASP A 50 1.30 3.31 0.31
C ASP A 50 1.31 1.80 0.68
N THR A 51 1.93 1.02 -0.17
CA THR A 51 2.19 -0.41 0.02
C THR A 51 3.63 -0.61 0.48
N SER A 52 3.88 -0.41 1.76
CA SER A 52 5.23 -0.59 2.31
C SER A 52 5.69 -2.05 2.17
N PRO A 53 7.00 -2.34 2.25
CA PRO A 53 7.50 -3.72 2.31
C PRO A 53 6.93 -4.57 3.45
N ASP A 54 6.27 -3.94 4.42
CA ASP A 54 5.62 -4.60 5.55
C ASP A 54 4.12 -4.87 5.30
N LEU A 55 3.59 -4.58 4.10
CA LEU A 55 2.16 -4.58 3.78
C LEU A 55 1.48 -5.89 4.20
N ARG A 56 2.07 -7.03 3.89
CA ARG A 56 1.50 -8.33 4.26
C ARG A 56 1.23 -8.41 5.76
N ALA A 57 2.20 -8.07 6.58
CA ALA A 57 2.07 -8.12 8.03
C ALA A 57 1.06 -7.08 8.54
N GLN A 58 1.06 -5.89 7.93
CA GLN A 58 0.13 -4.80 8.24
C GLN A 58 -1.33 -5.21 7.99
N LEU A 59 -1.62 -5.82 6.83
CA LEU A 59 -2.97 -6.26 6.47
C LEU A 59 -3.43 -7.46 7.31
N LEU A 60 -2.53 -8.38 7.65
CA LEU A 60 -2.84 -9.51 8.54
C LEU A 60 -3.24 -9.04 9.94
N ASP A 61 -2.47 -8.13 10.53
CA ASP A 61 -2.77 -7.58 11.86
C ASP A 61 -4.07 -6.77 11.87
N ALA A 62 -4.32 -6.02 10.81
CA ALA A 62 -5.55 -5.26 10.63
C ALA A 62 -6.75 -6.15 10.21
N LYS A 63 -6.53 -7.45 9.95
CA LYS A 63 -7.54 -8.42 9.47
C LYS A 63 -8.25 -7.95 8.19
N VAL A 64 -7.47 -7.38 7.27
CA VAL A 64 -7.95 -6.84 6.00
C VAL A 64 -7.82 -7.91 4.93
N SER A 65 -8.93 -8.25 4.27
CA SER A 65 -9.00 -9.21 3.15
C SER A 65 -9.48 -8.59 1.84
N HIS A 66 -9.96 -7.34 1.88
CA HIS A 66 -10.35 -6.59 0.69
C HIS A 66 -9.98 -5.12 0.83
N ILE A 67 -9.66 -4.49 -0.29
CA ILE A 67 -9.40 -3.05 -0.44
C ILE A 67 -10.02 -2.57 -1.75
N ASP A 68 -10.46 -1.33 -1.80
CA ASP A 68 -11.12 -0.75 -2.98
C ASP A 68 -10.15 0.05 -3.83
N GLY A 69 -9.04 0.48 -3.25
CA GLY A 69 -7.99 1.17 -3.96
C GLY A 69 -6.70 1.32 -3.17
N VAL A 70 -5.65 1.68 -3.88
CA VAL A 70 -4.36 2.08 -3.32
C VAL A 70 -4.02 3.47 -3.80
N LEU A 71 -3.55 4.33 -2.91
CA LEU A 71 -3.02 5.64 -3.22
C LEU A 71 -1.52 5.64 -2.94
N TYR A 72 -0.70 5.93 -3.93
CA TYR A 72 0.73 6.13 -3.74
C TYR A 72 1.05 7.61 -3.53
N SER A 73 1.66 7.91 -2.37
CA SER A 73 2.15 9.25 -2.06
C SER A 73 3.37 9.61 -2.92
N HIS A 74 4.30 8.68 -3.10
CA HIS A 74 5.47 8.79 -3.96
C HIS A 74 6.13 7.41 -4.19
N ALA A 75 7.11 7.33 -5.10
CA ALA A 75 7.65 6.07 -5.59
C ALA A 75 8.91 5.55 -4.85
N HIS A 76 9.18 5.97 -3.60
CA HIS A 76 10.28 5.39 -2.84
C HIS A 76 9.98 3.95 -2.41
N ALA A 77 11.04 3.16 -2.24
CA ALA A 77 10.98 1.74 -1.97
C ALA A 77 10.14 1.37 -0.74
N ASP A 78 10.27 2.13 0.32
CA ASP A 78 9.54 1.96 1.58
C ASP A 78 8.04 2.26 1.47
N HIS A 79 7.60 2.87 0.36
CA HIS A 79 6.21 3.17 0.05
C HIS A 79 5.58 2.23 -0.99
N VAL A 80 6.39 1.58 -1.85
CA VAL A 80 5.84 0.85 -3.00
C VAL A 80 6.21 -0.63 -3.06
N HIS A 81 7.25 -1.11 -2.33
CA HIS A 81 7.77 -2.47 -2.51
C HIS A 81 6.90 -3.59 -1.92
N GLY A 82 5.80 -3.29 -1.26
CA GLY A 82 4.79 -4.28 -0.89
C GLY A 82 3.73 -4.52 -1.96
N ILE A 83 3.89 -3.95 -3.15
CA ILE A 83 2.93 -4.05 -4.27
C ILE A 83 2.57 -5.50 -4.61
N ASP A 84 3.51 -6.43 -4.51
CA ASP A 84 3.29 -7.86 -4.81
C ASP A 84 2.31 -8.54 -3.84
N ASP A 85 2.19 -8.07 -2.61
CA ASP A 85 1.25 -8.63 -1.64
C ASP A 85 -0.22 -8.35 -2.02
N LEU A 86 -0.46 -7.34 -2.88
CA LEU A 86 -1.79 -7.06 -3.43
C LEU A 86 -2.36 -8.24 -4.24
N ARG A 87 -1.51 -9.12 -4.76
CA ARG A 87 -1.94 -10.35 -5.43
C ARG A 87 -2.89 -11.19 -4.58
N SER A 88 -2.60 -11.33 -3.29
CA SER A 88 -3.44 -12.10 -2.38
C SER A 88 -4.80 -11.44 -2.18
N VAL A 89 -4.85 -10.10 -2.20
CA VAL A 89 -6.09 -9.33 -2.12
C VAL A 89 -6.89 -9.46 -3.40
N ASN A 90 -6.25 -9.33 -4.58
CA ASN A 90 -6.89 -9.60 -5.88
C ASN A 90 -7.53 -11.01 -5.91
N PHE A 91 -6.78 -12.04 -5.45
CA PHE A 91 -7.26 -13.41 -5.40
C PHE A 91 -8.51 -13.56 -4.54
N ASN A 92 -8.54 -12.95 -3.36
CA ASN A 92 -9.68 -12.98 -2.45
C ASN A 92 -10.90 -12.27 -3.04
N MET A 93 -10.69 -11.12 -3.67
CA MET A 93 -11.77 -10.29 -4.21
C MET A 93 -12.25 -10.73 -5.60
N ARG A 94 -11.43 -11.50 -6.31
CA ARG A 94 -11.67 -11.88 -7.73
C ARG A 94 -11.83 -10.67 -8.65
N ARG A 95 -11.12 -9.58 -8.37
CA ARG A 95 -11.16 -8.34 -9.16
C ARG A 95 -9.82 -7.61 -9.14
N GLU A 96 -9.66 -6.70 -10.07
CA GLU A 96 -8.57 -5.74 -10.12
C GLU A 96 -8.64 -4.75 -8.95
N ILE A 97 -7.52 -4.11 -8.64
CA ILE A 97 -7.43 -3.04 -7.66
C ILE A 97 -7.01 -1.78 -8.38
N ASP A 98 -7.81 -0.73 -8.21
CA ASP A 98 -7.48 0.60 -8.71
C ASP A 98 -6.33 1.20 -7.91
N VAL A 99 -5.35 1.76 -8.62
CA VAL A 99 -4.14 2.34 -8.02
C VAL A 99 -3.98 3.78 -8.50
N TRP A 100 -3.86 4.68 -7.55
CA TRP A 100 -3.87 6.11 -7.77
C TRP A 100 -2.55 6.75 -7.38
N GLY A 101 -2.15 7.79 -8.10
CA GLY A 101 -0.97 8.59 -7.77
C GLY A 101 -0.83 9.78 -8.70
N SER A 102 0.11 10.69 -8.39
CA SER A 102 0.49 11.71 -9.35
C SER A 102 1.14 11.07 -10.58
N GLU A 103 1.04 11.71 -11.75
CA GLU A 103 1.61 11.22 -13.00
C GLU A 103 3.09 10.80 -12.84
N PRO A 104 4.00 11.63 -12.26
CA PRO A 104 5.40 11.22 -12.07
C PRO A 104 5.57 10.00 -11.14
N THR A 105 4.70 9.86 -10.15
CA THR A 105 4.73 8.70 -9.24
C THR A 105 4.30 7.44 -9.98
N MET A 106 3.19 7.52 -10.73
CA MET A 106 2.64 6.36 -11.45
C MET A 106 3.55 5.92 -12.60
N ASP A 107 4.23 6.83 -13.27
CA ASP A 107 5.23 6.50 -14.31
C ASP A 107 6.35 5.63 -13.73
N ILE A 108 6.93 6.04 -12.59
CA ILE A 108 7.99 5.28 -11.92
C ILE A 108 7.46 3.92 -11.41
N VAL A 109 6.26 3.89 -10.84
CA VAL A 109 5.66 2.65 -10.34
C VAL A 109 5.39 1.67 -11.48
N GLN A 110 4.85 2.14 -12.61
CA GLN A 110 4.61 1.31 -13.79
C GLN A 110 5.91 0.87 -14.47
N GLU A 111 6.94 1.72 -14.51
CA GLU A 111 8.26 1.33 -15.02
C GLU A 111 8.86 0.18 -14.20
N ARG A 112 8.81 0.26 -12.88
CA ARG A 112 9.41 -0.74 -11.97
C ARG A 112 8.60 -2.02 -11.87
N PHE A 113 7.27 -1.92 -11.87
CA PHE A 113 6.34 -3.01 -11.60
C PHE A 113 5.39 -3.27 -12.77
N GLY A 114 5.83 -3.03 -14.00
CA GLY A 114 4.98 -3.13 -15.21
C GLY A 114 4.19 -4.43 -15.33
N TYR A 115 4.74 -5.54 -14.80
CA TYR A 115 4.04 -6.83 -14.77
C TYR A 115 2.73 -6.80 -13.97
N ALA A 116 2.60 -5.93 -12.96
CA ALA A 116 1.41 -5.80 -12.13
C ALA A 116 0.25 -5.08 -12.86
N PHE A 117 0.57 -4.33 -13.91
CA PHE A 117 -0.37 -3.50 -14.69
C PHE A 117 -0.73 -4.12 -16.06
N CYS A 118 -0.15 -5.28 -16.38
CA CYS A 118 -0.52 -5.98 -17.61
C CYS A 118 -1.86 -6.70 -17.43
N PRO A 119 -2.76 -6.72 -18.45
CA PRO A 119 -3.99 -7.48 -18.36
C PRO A 119 -3.75 -8.96 -18.04
N MET A 120 -4.54 -9.50 -17.12
CA MET A 120 -4.50 -10.93 -16.78
C MET A 120 -5.18 -11.75 -17.87
N LYS A 121 -4.59 -12.92 -18.18
CA LYS A 121 -5.22 -13.93 -19.05
C LYS A 121 -5.65 -15.11 -18.18
N GLY A 122 -6.95 -15.34 -18.07
CA GLY A 122 -7.52 -16.43 -17.26
C GLY A 122 -7.58 -16.13 -15.76
N ASP A 123 -7.93 -17.13 -14.97
CA ASP A 123 -8.22 -17.01 -13.53
C ASP A 123 -6.99 -17.26 -12.61
N ILE A 124 -5.79 -17.26 -13.16
CA ILE A 124 -4.58 -17.53 -12.39
C ILE A 124 -3.98 -16.22 -11.86
N TRP A 125 -4.19 -15.94 -10.61
CA TRP A 125 -3.66 -14.77 -9.90
C TRP A 125 -2.19 -15.00 -9.46
N SER A 126 -1.29 -15.13 -10.41
CA SER A 126 0.14 -15.37 -10.15
C SER A 126 0.92 -14.09 -9.80
N ARG A 127 0.33 -12.92 -10.04
CA ARG A 127 0.87 -11.58 -9.81
C ARG A 127 -0.25 -10.61 -9.45
N PRO A 128 0.06 -9.40 -8.97
CA PRO A 128 -0.95 -8.35 -8.83
C PRO A 128 -1.63 -8.04 -10.17
N ASN A 129 -2.88 -7.65 -10.12
CA ASN A 129 -3.66 -7.14 -11.26
C ASN A 129 -4.22 -5.78 -10.88
N LEU A 130 -3.59 -4.73 -11.40
CA LEU A 130 -3.78 -3.35 -10.96
C LEU A 130 -4.19 -2.48 -12.15
N THR A 131 -5.10 -1.54 -11.90
CA THR A 131 -5.54 -0.53 -12.87
C THR A 131 -4.99 0.83 -12.46
N PRO A 132 -4.09 1.44 -13.26
CA PRO A 132 -3.47 2.71 -12.89
C PRO A 132 -4.37 3.89 -13.20
N HIS A 133 -4.38 4.87 -12.30
CA HIS A 133 -5.03 6.16 -12.44
C HIS A 133 -4.08 7.28 -12.01
N CYS A 134 -4.08 8.38 -12.76
CA CYS A 134 -3.31 9.57 -12.42
C CYS A 134 -4.24 10.71 -12.03
N PHE A 135 -3.79 11.56 -11.12
CA PHE A 135 -4.42 12.82 -10.78
C PHE A 135 -3.39 13.95 -10.79
N GLN A 136 -3.88 15.17 -10.96
CA GLN A 136 -3.05 16.38 -10.96
C GLN A 136 -3.08 17.07 -9.60
N HIS A 137 -2.07 17.89 -9.32
CA HIS A 137 -2.03 18.67 -8.10
C HIS A 137 -3.26 19.58 -7.98
N GLY A 138 -3.98 19.48 -6.85
CA GLY A 138 -5.20 20.24 -6.59
C GLY A 138 -6.46 19.66 -7.22
N GLU A 139 -6.36 18.57 -7.97
CA GLU A 139 -7.51 17.81 -8.45
C GLU A 139 -8.14 17.03 -7.28
N MET A 140 -9.45 17.09 -7.17
CA MET A 140 -10.20 16.27 -6.22
C MET A 140 -10.68 14.99 -6.93
N VAL A 141 -10.23 13.86 -6.45
CA VAL A 141 -10.57 12.55 -7.00
C VAL A 141 -11.49 11.81 -6.04
N GLN A 142 -12.50 11.15 -6.58
CA GLN A 142 -13.41 10.32 -5.80
C GLN A 142 -13.02 8.84 -5.93
N ILE A 143 -12.60 8.21 -4.82
CA ILE A 143 -12.27 6.79 -4.77
C ILE A 143 -13.34 6.08 -3.93
N GLY A 144 -14.30 5.45 -4.58
CA GLY A 144 -15.49 4.94 -3.90
C GLY A 144 -16.20 6.06 -3.14
N ASP A 145 -16.36 5.91 -1.81
CA ASP A 145 -16.99 6.92 -0.94
C ASP A 145 -15.97 7.93 -0.36
N ILE A 146 -14.69 7.84 -0.73
CA ILE A 146 -13.61 8.65 -0.16
C ILE A 146 -13.20 9.74 -1.14
N PRO A 147 -13.39 11.03 -0.83
CA PRO A 147 -12.78 12.14 -1.57
C PRO A 147 -11.29 12.27 -1.18
N VAL A 148 -10.44 12.42 -2.18
CA VAL A 148 -8.98 12.57 -2.06
C VAL A 148 -8.54 13.83 -2.79
#